data_54c305c0053b678ac3f80ec86901953a
#
_entry.id   54c305c0053b678ac3f80ec86901953a
#
_cell.length_a   1.000
_cell.length_b   1.000
_cell.length_c   1.000
_cell.angle_alpha   90.00
_cell.angle_beta   90.00
_cell.angle_gamma   90.00
#
_symmetry.space_group_name_H-M   'P 1'
#
loop_
_entity.id
_entity.type
_entity.pdbx_description
1 polymer ?
#
loop_
_entity_poly.entity_id
_entity_poly.type
_entity_poly.pdbx_seq_one_letter_code
_entity_poly.pdbx_strand_id
1 'polypeptide(L)'
;MTPAMYERVRNYFVDAGLTTGFIVQLLAWDDTTKLTDAFIVFRPNGGTDIRNDLGSDHYVLVDVISAKDKRRAAAEKAQEIINYVEQNDIADERLGLIQNLGNMPAPILTEEGRLVFRLQFMCVYGE
;
A
#
# COMPACT_ATOMS: atom_id res chain seq x y z
N MET A 1 4.34 -8.91 20.56
CA MET A 1 3.41 -7.84 20.15
C MET A 1 3.02 -8.02 18.69
N THR A 2 1.74 -7.88 18.39
CA THR A 2 1.26 -7.97 17.02
C THR A 2 1.63 -6.70 16.27
N PRO A 3 2.23 -6.80 15.08
CA PRO A 3 2.57 -5.60 14.30
C PRO A 3 1.32 -4.78 13.94
N ALA A 4 1.50 -3.49 13.73
CA ALA A 4 0.44 -2.62 13.27
C ALA A 4 -0.03 -3.07 11.86
N MET A 5 -1.27 -2.74 11.50
CA MET A 5 -1.86 -3.23 10.25
C MET A 5 -1.06 -2.80 9.03
N TYR A 6 -0.55 -1.55 8.99
CA TYR A 6 0.22 -1.11 7.83
C TYR A 6 1.53 -1.90 7.66
N GLU A 7 2.12 -2.38 8.76
CA GLU A 7 3.30 -3.26 8.67
C GLU A 7 2.90 -4.66 8.18
N ARG A 8 1.74 -5.15 8.60
CA ARG A 8 1.25 -6.45 8.13
C ARG A 8 0.97 -6.40 6.63
N VAL A 9 0.39 -5.31 6.15
CA VAL A 9 0.15 -5.12 4.72
C VAL A 9 1.47 -5.08 3.96
N ARG A 10 2.48 -4.35 4.49
CA ARG A 10 3.81 -4.34 3.91
C ARG A 10 4.36 -5.77 3.79
N ASN A 11 4.31 -6.52 4.87
CA ASN A 11 4.86 -7.88 4.89
C ASN A 11 4.12 -8.78 3.89
N TYR A 12 2.80 -8.66 3.83
CA TYR A 12 2.00 -9.42 2.90
C TYR A 12 2.36 -9.11 1.44
N PHE A 13 2.49 -7.83 1.10
CA PHE A 13 2.83 -7.44 -0.26
C PHE A 13 4.27 -7.83 -0.63
N VAL A 14 5.20 -7.72 0.32
CA VAL A 14 6.59 -8.15 0.09
C VAL A 14 6.64 -9.65 -0.19
N ASP A 15 5.96 -10.45 0.63
CA ASP A 15 5.92 -11.90 0.46
C ASP A 15 5.28 -12.30 -0.87
N ALA A 16 4.33 -11.51 -1.34
CA ALA A 16 3.65 -11.77 -2.62
C ALA A 16 4.46 -11.30 -3.84
N GLY A 17 5.60 -10.65 -3.62
CA GLY A 17 6.42 -10.15 -4.72
C GLY A 17 5.92 -8.86 -5.35
N LEU A 18 5.02 -8.16 -4.68
CA LEU A 18 4.40 -6.94 -5.23
C LEU A 18 5.26 -5.69 -5.09
N THR A 19 6.39 -5.77 -4.39
CA THR A 19 7.25 -4.60 -4.15
C THR A 19 8.56 -4.66 -4.93
N THR A 20 8.73 -5.65 -5.79
CA THR A 20 9.97 -5.83 -6.55
C THR A 20 10.29 -4.61 -7.39
N GLY A 21 11.51 -4.11 -7.27
CA GLY A 21 11.97 -2.94 -8.02
C GLY A 21 11.69 -1.60 -7.32
N PHE A 22 11.09 -1.62 -6.14
CA PHE A 22 10.74 -0.41 -5.39
C PHE A 22 11.35 -0.47 -3.99
N ILE A 23 11.73 0.70 -3.47
CA ILE A 23 12.23 0.81 -2.11
C ILE A 23 11.03 0.89 -1.18
N VAL A 24 10.96 -0.04 -0.22
CA VAL A 24 9.83 -0.13 0.72
C VAL A 24 10.12 0.75 1.94
N GLN A 25 9.17 1.62 2.27
CA GLN A 25 9.27 2.49 3.43
C GLN A 25 7.97 2.47 4.24
N LEU A 26 8.06 2.88 5.49
CA LEU A 26 6.93 2.91 6.41
C LEU A 26 6.71 4.33 6.94
N LEU A 27 5.45 4.70 7.10
CA LEU A 27 4.97 5.93 7.74
C LEU A 27 5.20 7.21 6.94
N ALA A 28 6.37 7.41 6.39
CA ALA A 28 6.69 8.60 5.63
C ALA A 28 7.63 8.27 4.48
N TRP A 29 7.57 9.08 3.45
CA TRP A 29 8.47 8.94 2.33
C TRP A 29 9.77 9.70 2.64
N ASP A 30 10.87 8.96 2.69
CA ASP A 30 12.20 9.54 2.81
C ASP A 30 12.88 9.45 1.45
N ASP A 31 13.03 10.62 0.83
CA ASP A 31 13.65 10.70 -0.49
C ASP A 31 15.15 10.42 -0.39
N THR A 32 15.63 9.48 -1.21
CA THR A 32 17.06 9.14 -1.28
C THR A 32 17.86 10.17 -2.05
N THR A 33 17.20 11.19 -2.61
CA THR A 33 17.75 12.20 -3.51
C THR A 33 18.18 11.67 -4.88
N LYS A 34 17.96 10.40 -5.14
CA LYS A 34 18.24 9.78 -6.45
C LYS A 34 16.94 9.73 -7.25
N LEU A 35 16.89 10.48 -8.33
CA LEU A 35 15.68 10.55 -9.17
C LEU A 35 15.38 9.22 -9.88
N THR A 36 16.31 8.30 -9.88
CA THR A 36 16.13 6.96 -10.45
C THR A 36 15.48 5.96 -9.49
N ASP A 37 15.37 6.30 -8.21
CA ASP A 37 14.75 5.42 -7.22
C ASP A 37 13.25 5.58 -7.23
N ALA A 38 12.55 4.46 -7.05
CA ALA A 38 11.10 4.42 -6.90
C ALA A 38 10.76 3.81 -5.54
N PHE A 39 9.62 4.17 -4.99
CA PHE A 39 9.27 3.84 -3.61
C PHE A 39 7.86 3.30 -3.49
N ILE A 40 7.64 2.47 -2.47
CA ILE A 40 6.30 2.12 -2.01
C ILE A 40 6.28 2.38 -0.51
N VAL A 41 5.40 3.27 -0.07
CA VAL A 41 5.33 3.71 1.33
C VAL A 41 4.01 3.24 1.93
N PHE A 42 4.07 2.53 3.05
CA PHE A 42 2.90 2.02 3.74
C PHE A 42 2.61 2.87 4.97
N ARG A 43 1.39 3.39 5.08
CA ARG A 43 0.99 4.29 6.17
C ARG A 43 -0.37 3.91 6.74
N PRO A 44 -0.58 4.11 8.04
CA PRO A 44 -1.92 3.94 8.61
C PRO A 44 -2.83 5.08 8.14
N ASN A 45 -4.12 4.80 8.01
CA ASN A 45 -5.11 5.79 7.61
C ASN A 45 -6.38 5.67 8.45
N GLY A 46 -6.22 5.43 9.75
CA GLY A 46 -7.35 5.34 10.65
C GLY A 46 -8.02 3.97 10.62
N GLY A 47 -9.22 3.93 11.11
CA GLY A 47 -9.99 2.71 11.22
C GLY A 47 -11.17 2.91 12.14
N THR A 48 -11.88 1.82 12.44
CA THR A 48 -12.99 1.84 13.39
C THR A 48 -12.51 1.34 14.75
N ASP A 49 -13.25 1.71 15.79
CA ASP A 49 -12.96 1.21 17.12
C ASP A 49 -13.17 -0.30 17.19
N ILE A 50 -12.39 -0.96 18.02
CA ILE A 50 -12.55 -2.39 18.26
C ILE A 50 -13.86 -2.61 18.99
N ARG A 51 -14.68 -3.52 18.45
CA ARG A 51 -15.97 -3.86 19.04
C ARG A 51 -16.01 -5.33 19.38
N ASN A 52 -15.90 -5.66 20.63
CA ASN A 52 -16.04 -7.02 21.14
C ASN A 52 -15.74 -8.08 20.07
N ASP A 53 -16.69 -8.89 19.67
CA ASP A 53 -16.49 -10.01 18.77
C ASP A 53 -16.59 -9.65 17.28
N LEU A 54 -16.72 -8.37 16.95
CA LEU A 54 -16.96 -7.96 15.56
C LEU A 54 -15.71 -7.62 14.79
N GLY A 55 -14.54 -7.62 15.47
CA GLY A 55 -13.31 -7.20 14.82
C GLY A 55 -13.28 -5.70 14.58
N SER A 56 -12.36 -5.25 13.77
CA SER A 56 -12.23 -3.83 13.44
C SER A 56 -11.75 -3.64 12.01
N ASP A 57 -12.15 -2.50 11.44
CA ASP A 57 -11.68 -2.10 10.12
C ASP A 57 -10.40 -1.28 10.29
N HIS A 58 -9.41 -1.58 9.47
CA HIS A 58 -8.14 -0.84 9.47
C HIS A 58 -7.92 -0.29 8.08
N TYR A 59 -7.70 1.00 7.97
CA TYR A 59 -7.43 1.64 6.70
C TYR A 59 -5.93 1.85 6.54
N VAL A 60 -5.41 1.52 5.38
CA VAL A 60 -3.99 1.63 5.07
C VAL A 60 -3.82 2.35 3.74
N LEU A 61 -2.91 3.33 3.72
CA LEU A 61 -2.51 3.99 2.49
C LEU A 61 -1.23 3.36 1.97
N VAL A 62 -1.21 3.10 0.68
CA VAL A 62 -0.02 2.60 0.01
C VAL A 62 0.30 3.57 -1.12
N ASP A 63 1.36 4.35 -0.93
CA ASP A 63 1.80 5.31 -1.94
C ASP A 63 2.84 4.67 -2.83
N VAL A 64 2.53 4.55 -4.12
CA VAL A 64 3.48 4.09 -5.12
C VAL A 64 4.07 5.33 -5.78
N ILE A 65 5.36 5.57 -5.56
CA ILE A 65 6.05 6.78 -6.00
C ILE A 65 7.03 6.41 -7.10
N SER A 66 6.86 7.03 -8.27
CA SER A 66 7.67 6.70 -9.44
C SER A 66 9.07 7.31 -9.37
N ALA A 67 10.01 6.68 -10.07
CA ALA A 67 11.22 7.37 -10.49
C ALA A 67 10.83 8.44 -11.52
N LYS A 68 11.67 9.47 -11.67
CA LYS A 68 11.34 10.58 -12.56
C LYS A 68 11.10 10.14 -14.00
N ASP A 69 11.93 9.25 -14.51
CA ASP A 69 11.88 8.83 -15.91
C ASP A 69 11.11 7.52 -16.12
N LYS A 70 10.51 6.97 -15.06
CA LYS A 70 9.80 5.67 -15.13
C LYS A 70 8.41 5.76 -14.52
N ARG A 71 7.66 6.76 -14.95
CA ARG A 71 6.30 6.99 -14.43
C ARG A 71 5.37 5.84 -14.76
N ARG A 72 5.51 5.27 -15.95
CA ARG A 72 4.66 4.16 -16.37
C ARG A 72 4.87 2.91 -15.51
N ALA A 73 6.10 2.66 -15.10
CA ALA A 73 6.41 1.52 -14.24
C ALA A 73 5.64 1.61 -12.91
N ALA A 74 5.53 2.80 -12.35
CA ALA A 74 4.76 3.01 -11.12
C ALA A 74 3.27 2.82 -11.35
N ALA A 75 2.74 3.29 -12.48
CA ALA A 75 1.33 3.09 -12.83
C ALA A 75 1.04 1.60 -12.98
N GLU A 76 1.90 0.88 -13.65
CA GLU A 76 1.76 -0.56 -13.82
C GLU A 76 1.83 -1.30 -12.48
N LYS A 77 2.74 -0.87 -11.60
CA LYS A 77 2.86 -1.45 -10.26
C LYS A 77 1.60 -1.21 -9.44
N ALA A 78 1.06 0.00 -9.46
CA ALA A 78 -0.16 0.31 -8.75
C ALA A 78 -1.32 -0.55 -9.25
N GLN A 79 -1.46 -0.72 -10.56
CA GLN A 79 -2.50 -1.56 -11.13
C GLN A 79 -2.28 -3.03 -10.77
N GLU A 80 -1.04 -3.50 -10.78
CA GLU A 80 -0.71 -4.87 -10.38
C GLU A 80 -1.14 -5.15 -8.95
N ILE A 81 -0.87 -4.21 -8.04
CA ILE A 81 -1.26 -4.34 -6.64
C ILE A 81 -2.78 -4.41 -6.51
N ILE A 82 -3.49 -3.52 -7.18
CA ILE A 82 -4.96 -3.49 -7.14
C ILE A 82 -5.53 -4.81 -7.66
N ASN A 83 -5.02 -5.29 -8.79
CA ASN A 83 -5.51 -6.54 -9.39
C ASN A 83 -5.25 -7.73 -8.47
N TYR A 84 -4.09 -7.77 -7.84
CA TYR A 84 -3.76 -8.85 -6.91
C TYR A 84 -4.72 -8.86 -5.73
N VAL A 85 -5.00 -7.71 -5.16
CA VAL A 85 -5.93 -7.61 -4.01
C VAL A 85 -7.34 -8.02 -4.43
N GLU A 86 -7.80 -7.63 -5.62
CA GLU A 86 -9.12 -8.03 -6.10
C GLU A 86 -9.25 -9.53 -6.29
N GLN A 87 -8.18 -10.20 -6.70
CA GLN A 87 -8.17 -11.64 -6.91
C GLN A 87 -7.91 -12.44 -5.63
N ASN A 88 -7.40 -11.78 -4.58
CA ASN A 88 -7.00 -12.41 -3.33
C ASN A 88 -7.53 -11.63 -2.14
N ASP A 89 -8.84 -11.35 -2.12
CA ASP A 89 -9.46 -10.52 -1.09
C ASP A 89 -9.40 -11.15 0.31
N ILE A 90 -9.35 -12.47 0.38
CA ILE A 90 -9.06 -13.17 1.63
C ILE A 90 -7.56 -13.39 1.65
N ALA A 91 -6.85 -12.45 2.29
CA ALA A 91 -5.39 -12.43 2.23
C ALA A 91 -4.76 -13.60 2.98
N ASP A 92 -4.58 -13.45 4.26
CA ASP A 92 -4.04 -14.50 5.11
C ASP A 92 -4.38 -14.17 6.57
N GLU A 93 -3.85 -14.97 7.49
CA GLU A 93 -4.13 -14.79 8.91
C GLU A 93 -3.57 -13.48 9.48
N ARG A 94 -2.65 -12.83 8.77
CA ARG A 94 -2.08 -11.54 9.20
C ARG A 94 -3.05 -10.38 8.98
N LEU A 95 -3.80 -10.43 7.87
CA LEU A 95 -4.64 -9.30 7.44
C LEU A 95 -6.14 -9.58 7.61
N GLY A 96 -6.54 -10.85 7.50
CA GLY A 96 -7.93 -11.18 7.35
C GLY A 96 -8.41 -10.85 5.95
N LEU A 97 -9.46 -10.05 5.85
CA LEU A 97 -10.00 -9.60 4.57
C LEU A 97 -9.33 -8.29 4.17
N ILE A 98 -8.99 -8.15 2.89
CA ILE A 98 -8.43 -6.91 2.37
C ILE A 98 -9.20 -6.49 1.12
N GLN A 99 -9.53 -5.19 1.03
CA GLN A 99 -10.22 -4.63 -0.12
C GLN A 99 -9.54 -3.35 -0.57
N ASN A 100 -9.47 -3.16 -1.89
CA ASN A 100 -9.04 -1.88 -2.44
C ASN A 100 -10.22 -0.91 -2.45
N LEU A 101 -9.97 0.31 -2.03
CA LEU A 101 -10.97 1.38 -2.04
C LEU A 101 -10.62 2.38 -3.13
N GLY A 102 -11.59 2.69 -3.98
CA GLY A 102 -11.45 3.76 -4.97
C GLY A 102 -10.76 3.38 -6.26
N ASN A 103 -10.35 2.13 -6.42
CA ASN A 103 -9.70 1.64 -7.63
C ASN A 103 -8.45 2.45 -7.96
N MET A 104 -8.08 2.59 -9.24
CA MET A 104 -6.87 3.31 -9.65
C MET A 104 -7.05 4.81 -9.48
N PRO A 105 -6.24 5.46 -8.60
CA PRO A 105 -6.40 6.90 -8.36
C PRO A 105 -5.74 7.73 -9.44
N ALA A 106 -6.12 9.01 -9.52
CA ALA A 106 -5.39 9.96 -10.34
C ALA A 106 -4.03 10.21 -9.69
N PRO A 107 -2.94 10.23 -10.47
CA PRO A 107 -1.62 10.46 -9.89
C PRO A 107 -1.42 11.90 -9.47
N ILE A 108 -0.57 12.09 -8.46
CA ILE A 108 -0.17 13.40 -7.99
C ILE A 108 1.24 13.65 -8.49
N LEU A 109 1.45 14.78 -9.19
CA LEU A 109 2.77 15.14 -9.70
C LEU A 109 3.55 15.90 -8.64
N THR A 110 4.77 15.45 -8.34
CA THR A 110 5.65 16.16 -7.43
C THR A 110 6.46 17.22 -8.17
N GLU A 111 7.07 18.13 -7.42
CA GLU A 111 7.91 19.18 -8.01
C GLU A 111 9.10 18.61 -8.78
N GLU A 112 9.59 17.44 -8.37
CA GLU A 112 10.72 16.78 -9.02
C GLU A 112 10.33 16.01 -10.27
N GLY A 113 9.05 15.93 -10.59
CA GLY A 113 8.58 15.19 -11.75
C GLY A 113 8.22 13.74 -11.50
N ARG A 114 8.11 13.34 -10.24
CA ARG A 114 7.64 12.01 -9.87
C ARG A 114 6.12 11.97 -9.86
N LEU A 115 5.54 10.81 -10.11
CA LEU A 115 4.10 10.59 -9.91
C LEU A 115 3.88 9.77 -8.65
N VAL A 116 2.88 10.15 -7.87
CA VAL A 116 2.48 9.43 -6.66
C VAL A 116 1.08 8.87 -6.88
N PHE A 117 0.95 7.55 -6.77
CA PHE A 117 -0.33 6.86 -6.82
C PHE A 117 -0.69 6.44 -5.40
N ARG A 118 -1.68 7.11 -4.82
CA ARG A 118 -2.09 6.86 -3.44
C ARG A 118 -3.22 5.84 -3.40
N LEU A 119 -2.86 4.59 -3.16
CA LEU A 119 -3.82 3.50 -3.07
C LEU A 119 -4.38 3.42 -1.65
N GLN A 120 -5.67 3.10 -1.55
CA GLN A 120 -6.33 2.95 -0.26
C GLN A 120 -6.83 1.52 -0.11
N PHE A 121 -6.59 0.95 1.06
CA PHE A 121 -7.03 -0.41 1.36
C PHE A 121 -7.74 -0.42 2.71
N MET A 122 -8.73 -1.30 2.81
CA MET A 122 -9.41 -1.58 4.06
C MET A 122 -9.13 -3.04 4.41
N CYS A 123 -8.66 -3.27 5.63
CA CYS A 123 -8.46 -4.61 6.16
C CYS A 123 -9.43 -4.84 7.29
N VAL A 124 -10.15 -5.96 7.25
CA VAL A 124 -11.08 -6.36 8.32
C VAL A 124 -10.44 -7.52 9.04
N TYR A 125 -10.07 -7.29 10.29
CA TYR A 125 -9.38 -8.30 11.09
C TYR A 125 -10.13 -8.54 12.39
N GLY A 126 -10.52 -9.80 12.61
CA GLY A 126 -11.16 -10.23 13.84
C GLY A 126 -10.14 -10.96 14.71
N GLU A 127 -10.15 -10.67 15.96
CA GLU A 127 -9.26 -11.34 16.91
C GLU A 127 -9.82 -12.67 17.37
#